data_6f7d78be16bd1f673cb49c849bdbc639
#
_entry.id   6f7d78be16bd1f673cb49c849bdbc639
#
_cell.length_a   1.000
_cell.length_b   1.000
_cell.length_c   1.000
_cell.angle_alpha   90.00
_cell.angle_beta   90.00
_cell.angle_gamma   90.00
#
_symmetry.space_group_name_H-M   'P 1'
#
loop_
_entity.id
_entity.type
_entity.pdbx_description
1 polymer ?
#
loop_
_entity_poly.entity_id
_entity_poly.type
_entity_poly.pdbx_seq_one_letter_code
_entity_poly.pdbx_strand_id
1 'polypeptide(L)'
;DYAQEAINSLLWIAKTLAMTAVVFSFGIFLLVRFTHWGKQFWQFAGGYLSPRRSIKPLLFFLLIVAMTLVSVRISLVHSEWYNNMYTSLQEFNEPVFWDQMVLFCVIATSSVIAALLSYYLEQRFSIDWIEWLNGQLVDKWMNNRAYYKTQYVSANLDNPDQRIQQDVQSYVRTSLSLSTGVIDAVTSMISYTILLWGLAGPMMVFGTEIPRMMVFLVFAYV
;
A
#
# COMPACT_ATOMS: atom_id res chain seq x y z
N ASP A 1 -5.52 -9.45 27.46
CA ASP A 1 -6.42 -8.27 27.57
C ASP A 1 -6.62 -7.66 26.18
N TYR A 2 -7.68 -8.09 25.48
CA TYR A 2 -7.97 -7.72 24.06
C TYR A 2 -8.08 -6.20 23.87
N ALA A 3 -8.51 -5.46 24.89
CA ALA A 3 -8.60 -4.00 24.82
C ALA A 3 -7.20 -3.36 24.72
N GLN A 4 -6.22 -3.89 25.45
CA GLN A 4 -4.84 -3.40 25.41
C GLN A 4 -4.18 -3.71 24.07
N GLU A 5 -4.44 -4.88 23.48
CA GLU A 5 -3.96 -5.24 22.15
C GLU A 5 -4.55 -4.36 21.04
N ALA A 6 -5.84 -4.02 21.16
CA ALA A 6 -6.48 -3.09 20.23
C ALA A 6 -5.85 -1.70 20.30
N ILE A 7 -5.59 -1.17 21.52
CA ILE A 7 -4.92 0.12 21.72
C ILE A 7 -3.49 0.08 21.13
N ASN A 8 -2.74 -0.98 21.40
CA ASN A 8 -1.38 -1.16 20.87
C ASN A 8 -1.38 -1.21 19.32
N SER A 9 -2.37 -1.87 18.73
CA SER A 9 -2.54 -1.92 17.28
C SER A 9 -2.85 -0.55 16.69
N LEU A 10 -3.72 0.23 17.31
CA LEU A 10 -4.02 1.61 16.88
C LEU A 10 -2.81 2.52 16.99
N LEU A 11 -2.06 2.44 18.09
CA LEU A 11 -0.81 3.20 18.27
C LEU A 11 0.25 2.81 17.24
N TRP A 12 0.36 1.51 16.93
CA TRP A 12 1.25 1.02 15.88
C TRP A 12 0.88 1.59 14.51
N ILE A 13 -0.40 1.53 14.14
CA ILE A 13 -0.90 2.09 12.87
C ILE A 13 -0.62 3.59 12.80
N ALA A 14 -0.92 4.36 13.85
CA ALA A 14 -0.69 5.81 13.86
C ALA A 14 0.79 6.17 13.72
N LYS A 15 1.68 5.47 14.44
CA LYS A 15 3.14 5.67 14.36
C LYS A 15 3.67 5.30 12.99
N THR A 16 3.26 4.15 12.46
CA THR A 16 3.70 3.66 11.14
C THR A 16 3.18 4.57 10.03
N LEU A 17 1.93 5.08 10.13
CA LEU A 17 1.37 6.03 9.18
C LEU A 17 2.19 7.33 9.12
N ALA A 18 2.55 7.88 10.28
CA ALA A 18 3.37 9.09 10.33
C ALA A 18 4.77 8.86 9.70
N MET A 19 5.42 7.73 10.03
CA MET A 19 6.71 7.37 9.44
C MET A 19 6.60 7.15 7.92
N THR A 20 5.60 6.40 7.47
CA THR A 20 5.36 6.12 6.05
C THR A 20 5.09 7.41 5.28
N ALA A 21 4.27 8.32 5.81
CA ALA A 21 4.00 9.60 5.17
C ALA A 21 5.28 10.44 4.98
N VAL A 22 6.17 10.47 5.97
CA VAL A 22 7.45 11.19 5.88
C VAL A 22 8.38 10.52 4.87
N VAL A 23 8.59 9.20 4.98
CA VAL A 23 9.50 8.45 4.09
C VAL A 23 9.02 8.47 2.65
N PHE A 24 7.72 8.27 2.42
CA PHE A 24 7.12 8.29 1.09
C PHE A 24 7.20 9.68 0.46
N SER A 25 6.89 10.74 1.22
CA SER A 25 7.02 12.13 0.74
C SER A 25 8.46 12.48 0.40
N PHE A 26 9.42 12.04 1.22
CA PHE A 26 10.84 12.22 0.95
C PHE A 26 11.30 11.44 -0.29
N GLY A 27 10.83 10.19 -0.44
CA GLY A 27 11.08 9.37 -1.63
C GLY A 27 10.56 10.01 -2.92
N ILE A 28 9.32 10.50 -2.92
CA ILE A 28 8.76 11.26 -4.06
C ILE A 28 9.59 12.51 -4.34
N PHE A 29 9.97 13.26 -3.31
CA PHE A 29 10.82 14.45 -3.48
C PHE A 29 12.14 14.11 -4.16
N LEU A 30 12.82 13.03 -3.75
CA LEU A 30 14.06 12.57 -4.38
C LEU A 30 13.83 12.15 -5.85
N LEU A 31 12.79 11.37 -6.13
CA LEU A 31 12.44 10.94 -7.48
C LEU A 31 12.18 12.14 -8.40
N VAL A 32 11.38 13.10 -7.95
CA VAL A 32 11.07 14.31 -8.73
C VAL A 32 12.31 15.17 -8.94
N ARG A 33 13.22 15.23 -7.95
CA ARG A 33 14.42 16.07 -8.03
C ARG A 33 15.51 15.48 -8.92
N PHE A 34 15.72 14.16 -8.84
CA PHE A 34 16.89 13.49 -9.46
C PHE A 34 16.57 12.71 -10.74
N THR A 35 15.28 12.39 -11.02
CA THR A 35 14.93 11.59 -12.18
C THR A 35 14.07 12.37 -13.17
N HIS A 36 14.30 12.12 -14.47
CA HIS A 36 13.53 12.78 -15.53
C HIS A 36 12.07 12.28 -15.55
N TRP A 37 11.88 10.98 -15.41
CA TRP A 37 10.54 10.38 -15.37
C TRP A 37 9.75 10.78 -14.10
N GLY A 38 10.43 10.99 -12.98
CA GLY A 38 9.78 11.50 -11.76
C GLY A 38 9.21 12.92 -11.95
N LYS A 39 9.91 13.79 -12.70
CA LYS A 39 9.39 15.11 -13.07
C LYS A 39 8.15 15.00 -13.97
N GLN A 40 8.18 14.12 -14.96
CA GLN A 40 7.03 13.86 -15.86
C GLN A 40 5.84 13.32 -15.07
N PHE A 41 6.08 12.33 -14.21
CA PHE A 41 5.05 11.79 -13.32
C PHE A 41 4.39 12.90 -12.48
N TRP A 42 5.19 13.77 -11.88
CA TRP A 42 4.69 14.84 -11.03
C TRP A 42 3.90 15.91 -11.77
N GLN A 43 4.16 16.12 -13.08
CA GLN A 43 3.36 17.02 -13.90
C GLN A 43 1.88 16.62 -13.95
N PHE A 44 1.58 15.32 -13.93
CA PHE A 44 0.22 14.78 -13.98
C PHE A 44 -0.36 14.54 -12.57
N ALA A 45 0.44 14.01 -11.65
CA ALA A 45 -0.01 13.70 -10.28
C ALA A 45 -0.02 14.91 -9.35
N GLY A 46 0.99 15.79 -9.48
CA GLY A 46 1.20 16.91 -8.57
C GLY A 46 0.07 17.95 -8.57
N GLY A 47 -0.58 18.13 -9.73
CA GLY A 47 -1.73 19.02 -9.83
C GLY A 47 -2.95 18.53 -9.04
N TYR A 48 -3.16 17.21 -8.98
CA TYR A 48 -4.26 16.60 -8.26
C TYR A 48 -3.99 16.53 -6.74
N LEU A 49 -2.79 16.12 -6.36
CA LEU A 49 -2.38 15.94 -4.96
C LEU A 49 -1.87 17.25 -4.30
N SER A 50 -1.86 18.37 -5.03
CA SER A 50 -1.37 19.63 -4.47
C SER A 50 -2.31 20.19 -3.40
N PRO A 51 -1.83 20.44 -2.17
CA PRO A 51 -2.62 21.03 -1.09
C PRO A 51 -3.08 22.46 -1.39
N ARG A 52 -2.42 23.14 -2.34
CA ARG A 52 -2.80 24.51 -2.76
C ARG A 52 -4.17 24.55 -3.45
N ARG A 53 -4.58 23.47 -4.06
CA ARG A 53 -5.88 23.37 -4.74
C ARG A 53 -6.97 22.83 -3.80
N SER A 54 -6.74 21.70 -3.17
CA SER A 54 -7.66 21.06 -2.23
C SER A 54 -6.89 20.07 -1.35
N ILE A 55 -7.20 20.07 -0.07
CA ILE A 55 -6.64 19.09 0.86
C ILE A 55 -7.35 17.72 0.78
N LYS A 56 -8.56 17.69 0.18
CA LYS A 56 -9.39 16.46 0.11
C LYS A 56 -8.70 15.28 -0.56
N PRO A 57 -8.09 15.40 -1.78
CA PRO A 57 -7.40 14.27 -2.41
C PRO A 57 -6.24 13.75 -1.58
N LEU A 58 -5.50 14.65 -0.91
CA LEU A 58 -4.38 14.27 -0.05
C LEU A 58 -4.85 13.48 1.18
N LEU A 59 -5.91 13.94 1.85
CA LEU A 59 -6.51 13.23 3.00
C LEU A 59 -7.08 11.88 2.57
N PHE A 60 -7.68 11.81 1.37
CA PHE A 60 -8.23 10.58 0.85
C PHE A 60 -7.13 9.56 0.51
N PHE A 61 -6.04 10.01 -0.09
CA PHE A 61 -4.85 9.18 -0.31
C PHE A 61 -4.23 8.70 1.00
N LEU A 62 -4.13 9.58 2.01
CA LEU A 62 -3.66 9.21 3.34
C LEU A 62 -4.55 8.15 4.00
N LEU A 63 -5.86 8.23 3.80
CA LEU A 63 -6.81 7.21 4.27
C LEU A 63 -6.58 5.86 3.58
N ILE A 64 -6.31 5.84 2.28
CA ILE A 64 -5.95 4.61 1.55
C ILE A 64 -4.66 4.01 2.12
N VAL A 65 -3.63 4.84 2.34
CA VAL A 65 -2.39 4.38 2.99
C VAL A 65 -2.66 3.82 4.38
N ALA A 66 -3.50 4.46 5.18
CA ALA A 66 -3.89 3.94 6.49
C ALA A 66 -4.57 2.57 6.39
N MET A 67 -5.44 2.35 5.41
CA MET A 67 -6.08 1.05 5.18
C MET A 67 -5.07 -0.03 4.73
N THR A 68 -4.08 0.33 3.92
CA THR A 68 -2.96 -0.59 3.59
C THR A 68 -2.23 -1.03 4.86
N LEU A 69 -1.91 -0.10 5.76
CA LEU A 69 -1.27 -0.41 7.04
C LEU A 69 -2.15 -1.26 7.96
N VAL A 70 -3.47 -1.04 7.96
CA VAL A 70 -4.44 -1.90 8.66
C VAL A 70 -4.36 -3.33 8.13
N SER A 71 -4.30 -3.52 6.82
CA SER A 71 -4.18 -4.85 6.20
C SER A 71 -2.87 -5.54 6.62
N VAL A 72 -1.75 -4.83 6.63
CA VAL A 72 -0.46 -5.35 7.12
C VAL A 72 -0.57 -5.76 8.60
N ARG A 73 -1.19 -4.93 9.45
CA ARG A 73 -1.36 -5.25 10.88
C ARG A 73 -2.23 -6.49 11.09
N ILE A 74 -3.32 -6.62 10.34
CA ILE A 74 -4.18 -7.82 10.39
C ILE A 74 -3.37 -9.07 10.00
N SER A 75 -2.52 -8.99 8.97
CA SER A 75 -1.66 -10.10 8.55
C SER A 75 -0.65 -10.51 9.64
N LEU A 76 -0.09 -9.55 10.38
CA LEU A 76 0.79 -9.84 11.52
C LEU A 76 0.03 -10.54 12.65
N VAL A 77 -1.14 -10.03 13.02
CA VAL A 77 -2.00 -10.65 14.06
C VAL A 77 -2.42 -12.06 13.63
N HIS A 78 -2.70 -12.27 12.35
CA HIS A 78 -3.01 -13.60 11.81
C HIS A 78 -1.81 -14.55 11.94
N SER A 79 -0.59 -14.07 11.72
CA SER A 79 0.63 -14.89 11.92
C SER A 79 0.85 -15.27 13.37
N GLU A 80 0.61 -14.36 14.33
CA GLU A 80 0.67 -14.64 15.77
C GLU A 80 -0.41 -15.65 16.18
N TRP A 81 -1.64 -15.46 15.69
CA TRP A 81 -2.74 -16.40 15.91
C TRP A 81 -2.40 -17.81 15.40
N TYR A 82 -1.80 -17.91 14.22
CA TYR A 82 -1.40 -19.18 13.61
C TYR A 82 -0.45 -19.95 14.54
N ASN A 83 0.56 -19.26 15.08
CA ASN A 83 1.50 -19.85 16.02
C ASN A 83 0.81 -20.36 17.30
N ASN A 84 -0.08 -19.56 17.90
CA ASN A 84 -0.80 -19.94 19.12
C ASN A 84 -1.77 -21.11 18.89
N MET A 85 -2.45 -21.13 17.73
CA MET A 85 -3.34 -22.24 17.35
C MET A 85 -2.56 -23.56 17.21
N TYR A 86 -1.40 -23.54 16.51
CA TYR A 86 -0.57 -24.73 16.37
C TYR A 86 -0.02 -25.22 17.70
N THR A 87 0.41 -24.32 18.57
CA THR A 87 0.88 -24.67 19.92
C THR A 87 -0.24 -25.33 20.73
N SER A 88 -1.47 -24.82 20.69
CA SER A 88 -2.61 -25.44 21.41
C SER A 88 -2.93 -26.85 20.90
N LEU A 89 -2.76 -27.11 19.60
CA LEU A 89 -2.92 -28.45 19.02
C LEU A 89 -1.79 -29.40 19.46
N GLN A 90 -0.55 -28.94 19.49
CA GLN A 90 0.60 -29.74 19.93
C GLN A 90 0.53 -30.11 21.41
N GLU A 91 0.01 -29.22 22.24
CA GLU A 91 -0.16 -29.40 23.67
C GLU A 91 -1.47 -30.11 24.04
N PHE A 92 -2.31 -30.45 23.07
CA PHE A 92 -3.65 -31.03 23.26
C PHE A 92 -4.53 -30.20 24.22
N ASN A 93 -4.39 -28.86 24.19
CA ASN A 93 -5.11 -27.94 25.05
C ASN A 93 -6.44 -27.53 24.39
N GLU A 94 -7.49 -28.34 24.61
CA GLU A 94 -8.80 -28.14 24.00
C GLU A 94 -9.44 -26.77 24.33
N PRO A 95 -9.46 -26.26 25.56
CA PRO A 95 -10.04 -24.94 25.87
C PRO A 95 -9.37 -23.80 25.07
N VAL A 96 -8.04 -23.78 25.01
CA VAL A 96 -7.29 -22.76 24.26
C VAL A 96 -7.55 -22.87 22.77
N PHE A 97 -7.68 -24.08 22.23
CA PHE A 97 -8.02 -24.29 20.83
C PHE A 97 -9.34 -23.61 20.46
N TRP A 98 -10.40 -23.82 21.26
CA TRP A 98 -11.71 -23.22 20.98
C TRP A 98 -11.68 -21.69 21.09
N ASP A 99 -10.93 -21.13 22.04
CA ASP A 99 -10.69 -19.68 22.15
C ASP A 99 -10.00 -19.13 20.89
N GLN A 100 -9.00 -19.88 20.34
CA GLN A 100 -8.34 -19.52 19.08
C GLN A 100 -9.28 -19.59 17.87
N MET A 101 -10.24 -20.53 17.85
CA MET A 101 -11.24 -20.61 16.78
C MET A 101 -12.20 -19.41 16.79
N VAL A 102 -12.61 -18.94 17.97
CA VAL A 102 -13.41 -17.71 18.08
C VAL A 102 -12.61 -16.50 17.62
N LEU A 103 -11.35 -16.39 18.04
CA LEU A 103 -10.46 -15.33 17.61
C LEU A 103 -10.25 -15.32 16.08
N PHE A 104 -10.14 -16.50 15.47
CA PHE A 104 -10.08 -16.63 14.02
C PHE A 104 -11.29 -16.00 13.32
N CYS A 105 -12.50 -16.28 13.79
CA CYS A 105 -13.71 -15.69 13.23
C CYS A 105 -13.67 -14.15 13.26
N VAL A 106 -13.15 -13.57 14.34
CA VAL A 106 -12.99 -12.11 14.47
C VAL A 106 -11.94 -11.58 13.48
N ILE A 107 -10.78 -12.23 13.38
CA ILE A 107 -9.70 -11.84 12.46
C ILE A 107 -10.19 -11.97 11.00
N ALA A 108 -10.83 -13.06 10.64
CA ALA A 108 -11.34 -13.29 9.30
C ALA A 108 -12.39 -12.25 8.90
N THR A 109 -13.35 -11.98 9.79
CA THR A 109 -14.38 -10.96 9.54
C THR A 109 -13.78 -9.57 9.38
N SER A 110 -12.86 -9.18 10.26
CA SER A 110 -12.16 -7.89 10.15
C SER A 110 -11.32 -7.78 8.88
N SER A 111 -10.69 -8.86 8.44
CA SER A 111 -9.94 -8.91 7.17
C SER A 111 -10.84 -8.65 5.97
N VAL A 112 -12.01 -9.30 5.92
CA VAL A 112 -12.98 -9.10 4.83
C VAL A 112 -13.51 -7.67 4.81
N ILE A 113 -13.87 -7.13 5.97
CA ILE A 113 -14.34 -5.73 6.08
C ILE A 113 -13.25 -4.76 5.63
N ALA A 114 -12.01 -4.94 6.10
CA ALA A 114 -10.89 -4.09 5.72
C ALA A 114 -10.61 -4.16 4.21
N ALA A 115 -10.65 -5.36 3.59
CA ALA A 115 -10.46 -5.54 2.16
C ALA A 115 -11.54 -4.84 1.33
N LEU A 116 -12.81 -4.97 1.72
CA LEU A 116 -13.93 -4.31 1.03
C LEU A 116 -13.85 -2.78 1.13
N LEU A 117 -13.51 -2.26 2.32
CA LEU A 117 -13.32 -0.83 2.52
C LEU A 117 -12.13 -0.29 1.71
N SER A 118 -10.99 -0.98 1.73
CA SER A 118 -9.82 -0.62 0.92
C SER A 118 -10.16 -0.56 -0.56
N TYR A 119 -10.80 -1.61 -1.08
CA TYR A 119 -11.24 -1.67 -2.47
C TYR A 119 -12.17 -0.51 -2.84
N TYR A 120 -13.17 -0.23 -2.00
CA TYR A 120 -14.11 0.87 -2.22
C TYR A 120 -13.39 2.23 -2.26
N LEU A 121 -12.50 2.49 -1.31
CA LEU A 121 -11.74 3.74 -1.24
C LEU A 121 -10.81 3.91 -2.45
N GLU A 122 -10.10 2.87 -2.85
CA GLU A 122 -9.23 2.90 -4.02
C GLU A 122 -10.01 3.16 -5.31
N GLN A 123 -11.15 2.51 -5.51
CA GLN A 123 -12.00 2.73 -6.67
C GLN A 123 -12.55 4.16 -6.69
N ARG A 124 -13.04 4.65 -5.57
CA ARG A 124 -13.56 6.01 -5.46
C ARG A 124 -12.51 7.07 -5.76
N PHE A 125 -11.33 6.91 -5.16
CA PHE A 125 -10.19 7.80 -5.41
C PHE A 125 -9.75 7.78 -6.87
N SER A 126 -9.67 6.58 -7.46
CA SER A 126 -9.30 6.39 -8.86
C SER A 126 -10.25 7.11 -9.81
N ILE A 127 -11.57 6.97 -9.59
CA ILE A 127 -12.61 7.64 -10.39
C ILE A 127 -12.48 9.16 -10.31
N ASP A 128 -12.35 9.71 -9.10
CA ASP A 128 -12.26 11.16 -8.90
C ASP A 128 -10.96 11.72 -9.54
N TRP A 129 -9.86 10.97 -9.50
CA TRP A 129 -8.60 11.36 -10.13
C TRP A 129 -8.66 11.26 -11.66
N ILE A 130 -9.25 10.19 -12.21
CA ILE A 130 -9.48 10.02 -13.65
C ILE A 130 -10.33 11.15 -14.20
N GLU A 131 -11.45 11.48 -13.55
CA GLU A 131 -12.35 12.57 -13.94
C GLU A 131 -11.60 13.91 -14.00
N TRP A 132 -10.84 14.21 -12.95
CA TRP A 132 -10.04 15.43 -12.89
C TRP A 132 -8.97 15.50 -14.01
N LEU A 133 -8.23 14.41 -14.21
CA LEU A 133 -7.13 14.39 -15.17
C LEU A 133 -7.66 14.42 -16.61
N ASN A 134 -8.74 13.71 -16.90
CA ASN A 134 -9.42 13.78 -18.19
C ASN A 134 -9.90 15.21 -18.49
N GLY A 135 -10.54 15.88 -17.54
CA GLY A 135 -10.96 17.28 -17.71
C GLY A 135 -9.77 18.18 -18.07
N GLN A 136 -8.65 18.05 -17.34
CA GLN A 136 -7.43 18.84 -17.61
C GLN A 136 -6.83 18.59 -19.01
N LEU A 137 -6.82 17.35 -19.46
CA LEU A 137 -6.24 16.99 -20.76
C LEU A 137 -7.17 17.37 -21.91
N VAL A 138 -8.49 17.17 -21.76
CA VAL A 138 -9.48 17.58 -22.77
C VAL A 138 -9.49 19.10 -22.91
N ASP A 139 -9.45 19.86 -21.81
CA ASP A 139 -9.38 21.32 -21.87
C ASP A 139 -8.11 21.78 -22.61
N LYS A 140 -6.95 21.17 -22.33
CA LYS A 140 -5.70 21.48 -23.04
C LYS A 140 -5.76 21.10 -24.52
N TRP A 141 -6.42 19.99 -24.85
CA TRP A 141 -6.58 19.53 -26.22
C TRP A 141 -7.52 20.42 -27.03
N MET A 142 -8.61 20.89 -26.43
CA MET A 142 -9.53 21.83 -27.05
C MET A 142 -8.97 23.25 -27.16
N ASN A 143 -8.17 23.68 -26.18
CA ASN A 143 -7.51 24.98 -26.19
C ASN A 143 -6.46 25.08 -27.31
N ASN A 144 -6.28 26.28 -27.85
CA ASN A 144 -5.34 26.57 -28.94
C ASN A 144 -5.61 25.78 -30.24
N ARG A 145 -6.81 25.22 -30.41
CA ARG A 145 -7.16 24.39 -31.59
C ARG A 145 -6.18 23.22 -31.79
N ALA A 146 -5.67 22.64 -30.69
CA ALA A 146 -4.72 21.54 -30.75
C ALA A 146 -5.31 20.32 -31.49
N TYR A 147 -6.61 20.04 -31.29
CA TYR A 147 -7.34 19.01 -32.03
C TYR A 147 -7.25 19.18 -33.55
N TYR A 148 -7.28 20.41 -34.05
CA TYR A 148 -7.16 20.69 -35.48
C TYR A 148 -5.70 20.56 -35.97
N LYS A 149 -4.74 21.04 -35.18
CA LYS A 149 -3.32 20.96 -35.54
C LYS A 149 -2.81 19.52 -35.61
N THR A 150 -3.31 18.65 -34.73
CA THR A 150 -2.91 17.22 -34.71
C THR A 150 -3.33 16.46 -35.96
N GLN A 151 -4.42 16.87 -36.64
CA GLN A 151 -4.82 16.27 -37.91
C GLN A 151 -3.79 16.48 -39.01
N TYR A 152 -3.02 17.56 -38.98
CA TYR A 152 -2.02 17.88 -40.00
C TYR A 152 -0.61 17.40 -39.64
N VAL A 153 -0.30 17.17 -38.36
CA VAL A 153 1.04 16.79 -37.90
C VAL A 153 1.21 15.28 -37.82
N SER A 154 0.14 14.54 -37.61
CA SER A 154 0.19 13.10 -37.35
C SER A 154 -0.81 12.37 -38.27
N ALA A 155 -0.35 11.97 -39.48
CA ALA A 155 -1.15 11.16 -40.41
C ALA A 155 -1.60 9.79 -39.83
N ASN A 156 -1.14 9.39 -38.63
CA ASN A 156 -1.38 8.07 -38.01
C ASN A 156 -1.90 8.12 -36.60
N LEU A 157 -2.42 9.23 -36.08
CA LEU A 157 -3.10 9.25 -34.80
C LEU A 157 -4.56 8.84 -34.97
N ASP A 158 -4.79 7.54 -34.91
CA ASP A 158 -6.14 6.97 -34.91
C ASP A 158 -6.79 7.18 -33.53
N ASN A 159 -7.99 7.79 -33.51
CA ASN A 159 -8.83 8.03 -32.33
C ASN A 159 -8.11 8.64 -31.10
N PRO A 160 -7.63 9.89 -31.17
CA PRO A 160 -6.88 10.53 -30.08
C PRO A 160 -7.68 10.71 -28.78
N ASP A 161 -9.00 10.87 -28.87
CA ASP A 161 -9.94 10.94 -27.74
C ASP A 161 -9.98 9.63 -26.94
N GLN A 162 -10.09 8.50 -27.63
CA GLN A 162 -10.08 7.18 -27.02
C GLN A 162 -8.71 6.89 -26.35
N ARG A 163 -7.63 7.31 -26.98
CA ARG A 163 -6.29 7.16 -26.46
C ARG A 163 -6.06 7.95 -25.18
N ILE A 164 -6.50 9.23 -25.15
CA ILE A 164 -6.46 10.05 -23.94
C ILE A 164 -7.20 9.34 -22.81
N GLN A 165 -8.41 8.83 -23.04
CA GLN A 165 -9.20 8.14 -22.03
C GLN A 165 -8.49 6.88 -21.51
N GLN A 166 -7.95 6.04 -22.38
CA GLN A 166 -7.27 4.80 -21.99
C GLN A 166 -5.98 5.07 -21.24
N ASP A 167 -5.15 6.00 -21.72
CA ASP A 167 -3.87 6.34 -21.12
C ASP A 167 -4.06 6.97 -19.73
N VAL A 168 -5.07 7.82 -19.55
CA VAL A 168 -5.41 8.40 -18.23
C VAL A 168 -5.84 7.33 -17.25
N GLN A 169 -6.71 6.40 -17.67
CA GLN A 169 -7.13 5.30 -16.79
C GLN A 169 -5.96 4.42 -16.39
N SER A 170 -5.12 4.04 -17.36
CA SER A 170 -3.93 3.24 -17.10
C SER A 170 -2.95 3.96 -16.17
N TYR A 171 -2.69 5.23 -16.43
CA TYR A 171 -1.81 6.05 -15.61
C TYR A 171 -2.26 6.13 -14.15
N VAL A 172 -3.54 6.46 -13.91
CA VAL A 172 -4.07 6.62 -12.55
C VAL A 172 -4.06 5.30 -11.80
N ARG A 173 -4.55 4.22 -12.40
CA ARG A 173 -4.61 2.90 -11.77
C ARG A 173 -3.22 2.37 -11.46
N THR A 174 -2.29 2.45 -12.41
CA THR A 174 -0.91 1.99 -12.21
C THR A 174 -0.20 2.84 -11.14
N SER A 175 -0.38 4.15 -11.16
CA SER A 175 0.21 5.05 -10.16
C SER A 175 -0.28 4.76 -8.75
N LEU A 176 -1.59 4.53 -8.59
CA LEU A 176 -2.17 4.18 -7.29
C LEU A 176 -1.66 2.81 -6.83
N SER A 177 -1.75 1.79 -7.69
CA SER A 177 -1.29 0.43 -7.37
C SER A 177 0.20 0.36 -7.03
N LEU A 178 1.06 1.07 -7.76
CA LEU A 178 2.49 1.15 -7.45
C LEU A 178 2.73 1.86 -6.12
N SER A 179 2.03 2.95 -5.84
CA SER A 179 2.19 3.70 -4.59
C SER A 179 1.79 2.86 -3.37
N THR A 180 0.61 2.24 -3.41
CA THR A 180 0.12 1.37 -2.31
C THR A 180 0.95 0.10 -2.21
N GLY A 181 1.33 -0.52 -3.33
CA GLY A 181 2.14 -1.72 -3.37
C GLY A 181 3.56 -1.53 -2.81
N VAL A 182 4.23 -0.41 -3.10
CA VAL A 182 5.53 -0.09 -2.50
C VAL A 182 5.41 0.12 -0.99
N ILE A 183 4.36 0.83 -0.54
CA ILE A 183 4.11 1.04 0.89
C ILE A 183 3.86 -0.30 1.59
N ASP A 184 3.01 -1.14 1.01
CA ASP A 184 2.72 -2.48 1.54
C ASP A 184 4.00 -3.33 1.61
N ALA A 185 4.74 -3.45 0.52
CA ALA A 185 5.95 -4.27 0.45
C ALA A 185 7.01 -3.84 1.47
N VAL A 186 7.30 -2.53 1.57
CA VAL A 186 8.30 -2.02 2.52
C VAL A 186 7.84 -2.21 3.97
N THR A 187 6.57 -1.89 4.26
CA THR A 187 6.03 -2.03 5.62
C THR A 187 5.97 -3.50 6.03
N SER A 188 5.51 -4.39 5.16
CA SER A 188 5.46 -5.83 5.39
C SER A 188 6.86 -6.40 5.59
N MET A 189 7.81 -6.06 4.74
CA MET A 189 9.20 -6.51 4.85
C MET A 189 9.80 -6.13 6.22
N ILE A 190 9.67 -4.88 6.64
CA ILE A 190 10.18 -4.41 7.92
C ILE A 190 9.46 -5.11 9.08
N SER A 191 8.13 -5.21 9.03
CA SER A 191 7.32 -5.78 10.10
C SER A 191 7.58 -7.28 10.29
N TYR A 192 7.62 -8.05 9.20
CA TYR A 192 7.96 -9.48 9.26
C TYR A 192 9.42 -9.72 9.65
N THR A 193 10.35 -8.84 9.27
CA THR A 193 11.74 -8.91 9.73
C THR A 193 11.82 -8.75 11.26
N ILE A 194 11.11 -7.77 11.81
CA ILE A 194 11.05 -7.54 13.27
C ILE A 194 10.41 -8.75 13.97
N LEU A 195 9.32 -9.29 13.42
CA LEU A 195 8.65 -10.46 13.96
C LEU A 195 9.58 -11.69 13.97
N LEU A 196 10.22 -11.98 12.84
CA LEU A 196 11.20 -13.06 12.73
C LEU A 196 12.39 -12.88 13.66
N TRP A 197 12.87 -11.64 13.83
CA TRP A 197 13.95 -11.33 14.75
C TRP A 197 13.59 -11.62 16.20
N GLY A 198 12.32 -11.43 16.57
CA GLY A 198 11.80 -11.76 17.90
C GLY A 198 11.62 -13.26 18.13
N LEU A 199 11.22 -13.99 17.09
CA LEU A 199 10.93 -15.44 17.15
C LEU A 199 12.19 -16.31 16.94
N ALA A 200 13.21 -15.80 16.23
CA ALA A 200 14.39 -16.56 15.89
C ALA A 200 15.28 -16.82 17.12
N GLY A 201 15.29 -18.08 17.55
CA GLY A 201 16.24 -18.60 18.54
C GLY A 201 17.67 -18.75 17.99
N PRO A 202 18.63 -19.06 18.86
CA PRO A 202 19.98 -19.42 18.43
C PRO A 202 19.97 -20.73 17.64
N MET A 203 20.72 -20.78 16.54
CA MET A 203 20.83 -21.96 15.70
C MET A 203 22.28 -22.46 15.71
N MET A 204 22.49 -23.76 15.93
CA MET A 204 23.79 -24.40 15.88
C MET A 204 24.16 -24.75 14.43
N VAL A 205 25.19 -24.12 13.90
CA VAL A 205 25.74 -24.42 12.57
C VAL A 205 27.20 -24.70 12.66
N PHE A 206 27.62 -25.90 12.20
CA PHE A 206 28.98 -26.38 12.26
C PHE A 206 29.68 -26.25 13.66
N GLY A 207 28.88 -26.45 14.74
CA GLY A 207 29.39 -26.36 16.10
C GLY A 207 29.55 -24.95 16.68
N THR A 208 29.10 -23.93 15.93
CA THR A 208 29.08 -22.53 16.39
C THR A 208 27.62 -22.07 16.54
N GLU A 209 27.32 -21.46 17.67
CA GLU A 209 26.03 -20.87 17.97
C GLU A 209 25.90 -19.53 17.26
N ILE A 210 25.06 -19.43 16.24
CA ILE A 210 24.79 -18.17 15.53
C ILE A 210 23.41 -17.67 15.96
N PRO A 211 23.35 -16.55 16.71
CA PRO A 211 22.09 -15.99 17.13
C PRO A 211 21.29 -15.48 15.90
N ARG A 212 20.02 -15.84 15.85
CA ARG A 212 19.06 -15.33 14.85
C ARG A 212 19.41 -15.62 13.37
N MET A 213 20.12 -16.70 13.11
CA MET A 213 20.55 -17.09 11.75
C MET A 213 19.36 -17.33 10.81
N MET A 214 18.18 -17.72 11.31
CA MET A 214 16.97 -17.90 10.53
C MET A 214 16.60 -16.63 9.71
N VAL A 215 16.79 -15.44 10.27
CA VAL A 215 16.49 -14.18 9.59
C VAL A 215 17.38 -14.02 8.35
N PHE A 216 18.66 -14.28 8.49
CA PHE A 216 19.62 -14.20 7.38
C PHE A 216 19.34 -15.25 6.29
N LEU A 217 18.91 -16.46 6.67
CA LEU A 217 18.54 -17.51 5.71
C LEU A 217 17.31 -17.12 4.88
N VAL A 218 16.30 -16.51 5.50
CA VAL A 218 15.11 -16.02 4.78
C VAL A 218 15.51 -14.96 3.77
N PHE A 219 16.34 -13.98 4.14
CA PHE A 219 16.83 -12.95 3.20
C PHE A 219 17.74 -13.51 2.10
N ALA A 220 18.44 -14.60 2.35
CA ALA A 220 19.29 -15.25 1.33
C ALA A 220 18.46 -16.10 0.34
N TYR A 221 17.28 -16.56 0.77
CA TYR A 221 16.39 -17.38 -0.07
C TYR A 221 15.48 -16.52 -0.99
N VAL A 222 15.10 -15.31 -0.59
CA VAL A 222 14.27 -14.37 -1.37
C VAL A 222 15.10 -13.60 -2.39
#